data_6d5976ab792c34539d0a5f40ce179343
#
_entry.id   6d5976ab792c34539d0a5f40ce179343
#
_cell.length_a   1.000
_cell.length_b   1.000
_cell.length_c   1.000
_cell.angle_alpha   90.00
_cell.angle_beta   90.00
_cell.angle_gamma   90.00
#
_symmetry.space_group_name_H-M   'P 1'
#
loop_
_entity.id
_entity.type
_entity.pdbx_description
1 polymer ?
#
loop_
_entity_poly.entity_id
_entity_poly.type
_entity_poly.pdbx_seq_one_letter_code
_entity_poly.pdbx_strand_id
1 'polypeptide(L)'
;LTRSKDIAERLFYIHCAAQNAWSLSSLKNYLKEDIYSNRGSLPSNFLQVLPEAIYAVKATLAFKDEYMLEMVNLENVGEREQDWNEKVIENQIVTNIKQFILRFGNDFTFIDSQHRLIVAGEEMFADLVFFNRELNASVIVELKRGKFRPNYLGQLSGYLTVYDMTDKKPHENPSI
;
A
#
# COMPACT_ATOMS: atom_id res chain seq x y z
N LEU A 1 -19.96 10.00 15.57
CA LEU A 1 -19.58 11.26 14.87
C LEU A 1 -20.05 12.54 15.59
N THR A 2 -20.98 12.45 16.50
CA THR A 2 -21.44 13.60 17.32
C THR A 2 -20.40 14.07 18.35
N ARG A 3 -19.35 13.32 18.61
CA ARG A 3 -18.27 13.68 19.56
C ARG A 3 -17.22 14.62 18.98
N SER A 4 -16.97 14.58 17.67
CA SER A 4 -16.04 15.51 17.04
C SER A 4 -16.71 16.88 16.82
N LYS A 5 -16.03 17.96 17.22
CA LYS A 5 -16.45 19.35 16.97
C LYS A 5 -15.97 19.85 15.61
N ASP A 6 -14.96 19.20 15.02
CA ASP A 6 -14.39 19.57 13.73
C ASP A 6 -15.23 18.98 12.58
N ILE A 7 -15.69 19.86 11.68
CA ILE A 7 -16.47 19.50 10.50
C ILE A 7 -15.59 18.71 9.51
N ALA A 8 -14.33 19.08 9.37
CA ALA A 8 -13.41 18.41 8.46
C ALA A 8 -13.16 16.97 8.89
N GLU A 9 -12.98 16.72 10.19
CA GLU A 9 -12.86 15.38 10.76
C GLU A 9 -14.12 14.54 10.51
N ARG A 10 -15.32 15.12 10.71
CA ARG A 10 -16.58 14.41 10.45
C ARG A 10 -16.71 14.02 8.98
N LEU A 11 -16.43 14.95 8.08
CA LEU A 11 -16.50 14.71 6.63
C LEU A 11 -15.50 13.63 6.21
N PHE A 12 -14.29 13.65 6.76
CA PHE A 12 -13.30 12.62 6.54
C PHE A 12 -13.84 11.23 6.88
N TYR A 13 -14.33 11.03 8.11
CA TYR A 13 -14.85 9.72 8.53
C TYR A 13 -16.10 9.29 7.75
N ILE A 14 -16.99 10.22 7.39
CA ILE A 14 -18.16 9.92 6.54
C ILE A 14 -17.70 9.46 5.16
N HIS A 15 -16.76 10.18 4.56
CA HIS A 15 -16.24 9.86 3.24
C HIS A 15 -15.52 8.50 3.23
N CYS A 16 -14.61 8.28 4.17
CA CYS A 16 -13.92 7.00 4.32
C CYS A 16 -14.89 5.82 4.56
N ALA A 17 -15.89 6.02 5.41
CA ALA A 17 -16.89 4.98 5.69
C ALA A 17 -17.73 4.64 4.46
N ALA A 18 -18.12 5.65 3.69
CA ALA A 18 -18.89 5.46 2.45
C ALA A 18 -18.07 4.77 1.36
N GLN A 19 -16.84 5.23 1.13
CA GLN A 19 -15.97 4.65 0.10
C GLN A 19 -15.54 3.21 0.39
N ASN A 20 -15.25 2.91 1.66
CA ASN A 20 -14.72 1.61 2.05
C ASN A 20 -15.78 0.67 2.64
N ALA A 21 -17.06 1.03 2.56
CA ALA A 21 -18.18 0.27 3.10
C ALA A 21 -17.94 -0.20 4.56
N TRP A 22 -17.42 0.71 5.41
CA TRP A 22 -17.08 0.36 6.79
C TRP A 22 -18.30 -0.07 7.59
N SER A 23 -18.14 -1.16 8.33
CA SER A 23 -19.11 -1.53 9.35
C SER A 23 -19.09 -0.51 10.49
N LEU A 24 -20.16 -0.50 11.30
CA LEU A 24 -20.20 0.37 12.49
C LEU A 24 -19.07 0.04 13.48
N SER A 25 -18.66 -1.21 13.58
CA SER A 25 -17.53 -1.65 14.41
C SER A 25 -16.21 -1.12 13.88
N SER A 26 -15.97 -1.23 12.57
CA SER A 26 -14.78 -0.67 11.91
C SER A 26 -14.69 0.85 12.11
N LEU A 27 -15.79 1.57 11.88
CA LEU A 27 -15.83 3.02 12.10
C LEU A 27 -15.52 3.40 13.55
N LYS A 28 -16.05 2.64 14.53
CA LYS A 28 -15.74 2.89 15.95
C LYS A 28 -14.27 2.67 16.28
N ASN A 29 -13.66 1.63 15.72
CA ASN A 29 -12.24 1.37 15.90
C ASN A 29 -11.39 2.49 15.32
N TYR A 30 -11.63 2.89 14.07
CA TYR A 30 -10.92 3.99 13.43
C TYR A 30 -11.08 5.34 14.12
N LEU A 31 -12.26 5.61 14.70
CA LEU A 31 -12.47 6.78 15.55
C LEU A 31 -11.67 6.71 16.86
N LYS A 32 -11.48 5.51 17.42
CA LYS A 32 -10.69 5.30 18.63
C LYS A 32 -9.19 5.44 18.35
N GLU A 33 -8.74 4.97 17.21
CA GLU A 33 -7.35 5.07 16.73
C GLU A 33 -6.99 6.47 16.23
N ASP A 34 -7.99 7.35 16.12
CA ASP A 34 -7.83 8.73 15.65
C ASP A 34 -7.08 8.83 14.31
N ILE A 35 -7.53 8.04 13.33
CA ILE A 35 -6.89 8.02 12.01
C ILE A 35 -6.94 9.37 11.28
N TYR A 36 -7.85 10.27 11.70
CA TYR A 36 -7.91 11.62 11.15
C TYR A 36 -6.68 12.45 11.54
N SER A 37 -6.30 12.46 12.80
CA SER A 37 -5.13 13.19 13.29
C SER A 37 -3.82 12.52 12.87
N ASN A 38 -3.83 11.20 12.73
CA ASN A 38 -2.67 10.40 12.36
C ASN A 38 -2.51 10.22 10.84
N ARG A 39 -3.45 10.78 10.02
CA ARG A 39 -3.33 10.69 8.57
C ARG A 39 -2.07 11.40 8.08
N GLY A 40 -1.30 10.70 7.26
CA GLY A 40 -0.06 11.24 6.73
C GLY A 40 1.06 11.35 7.76
N SER A 41 0.98 10.62 8.87
CA SER A 41 2.06 10.54 9.86
C SER A 41 3.30 9.86 9.31
N LEU A 42 3.13 8.94 8.35
CA LEU A 42 4.26 8.35 7.63
C LEU A 42 4.76 9.29 6.52
N PRO A 43 6.09 9.35 6.34
CA PRO A 43 6.67 10.10 5.25
C PRO A 43 6.14 9.58 3.90
N SER A 44 5.56 10.45 3.09
CA SER A 44 5.16 10.12 1.73
C SER A 44 5.57 11.22 0.78
N ASN A 45 5.80 10.86 -0.48
CA ASN A 45 6.11 11.80 -1.56
C ASN A 45 4.93 12.01 -2.52
N PHE A 46 3.74 11.57 -2.15
CA PHE A 46 2.56 11.62 -3.03
C PHE A 46 2.27 13.01 -3.60
N LEU A 47 2.43 14.07 -2.79
CA LEU A 47 2.25 15.45 -3.25
C LEU A 47 3.30 15.90 -4.28
N GLN A 48 4.45 15.25 -4.33
CA GLN A 48 5.55 15.59 -5.22
C GLN A 48 5.49 14.79 -6.53
N VAL A 49 4.98 13.58 -6.47
CA VAL A 49 5.00 12.60 -7.57
C VAL A 49 3.70 12.62 -8.37
N LEU A 50 2.55 12.69 -7.68
CA LEU A 50 1.26 12.66 -8.36
C LEU A 50 0.91 14.05 -8.93
N PRO A 51 0.40 14.12 -10.18
CA PRO A 51 0.28 15.38 -10.93
C PRO A 51 -0.75 16.35 -10.35
N GLU A 52 -1.72 15.85 -9.62
CA GLU A 52 -2.77 16.67 -9.02
C GLU A 52 -2.90 16.37 -7.52
N ALA A 53 -3.13 17.40 -6.72
CA ALA A 53 -3.30 17.29 -5.27
C ALA A 53 -4.41 16.28 -4.87
N ILE A 54 -5.44 16.14 -5.70
CA ILE A 54 -6.54 15.20 -5.45
C ILE A 54 -6.05 13.74 -5.44
N TYR A 55 -5.11 13.38 -6.33
CA TYR A 55 -4.54 12.04 -6.35
C TYR A 55 -3.64 11.79 -5.14
N ALA A 56 -2.89 12.79 -4.70
CA ALA A 56 -2.10 12.68 -3.47
C ALA A 56 -2.96 12.44 -2.23
N VAL A 57 -4.12 13.13 -2.13
CA VAL A 57 -5.10 12.88 -1.06
C VAL A 57 -5.68 11.47 -1.17
N LYS A 58 -6.07 11.03 -2.38
CA LYS A 58 -6.58 9.67 -2.61
C LYS A 58 -5.52 8.61 -2.25
N ALA A 59 -4.26 8.82 -2.61
CA ALA A 59 -3.16 7.93 -2.25
C ALA A 59 -3.01 7.84 -0.73
N THR A 60 -2.96 8.97 -0.03
CA THR A 60 -2.89 8.98 1.44
C THR A 60 -4.04 8.22 2.09
N LEU A 61 -5.23 8.26 1.50
CA LEU A 61 -6.39 7.52 2.01
C LEU A 61 -6.39 6.03 1.63
N ALA A 62 -5.78 5.69 0.49
CA ALA A 62 -5.71 4.31 0.01
C ALA A 62 -4.64 3.49 0.74
N PHE A 63 -3.55 4.13 1.14
CA PHE A 63 -2.46 3.46 1.87
C PHE A 63 -2.63 3.64 3.36
N LYS A 64 -2.59 2.53 4.09
CA LYS A 64 -2.69 2.49 5.55
C LYS A 64 -1.29 2.46 6.14
N ASP A 65 -1.14 3.11 7.29
CA ASP A 65 0.14 3.11 8.03
C ASP A 65 0.52 1.71 8.51
N GLU A 66 -0.47 0.87 8.80
CA GLU A 66 -0.28 -0.52 9.18
C GLU A 66 -1.24 -1.43 8.41
N TYR A 67 -0.66 -2.38 7.67
CA TYR A 67 -1.40 -3.50 7.12
C TYR A 67 -1.26 -4.68 8.09
N MET A 68 -2.35 -5.06 8.72
CA MET A 68 -2.36 -6.27 9.53
C MET A 68 -2.21 -7.47 8.62
N LEU A 69 -1.07 -8.13 8.68
CA LEU A 69 -0.77 -9.35 7.93
C LEU A 69 -1.45 -10.59 8.55
N GLU A 70 -2.59 -10.41 9.20
CA GLU A 70 -3.40 -11.51 9.77
C GLU A 70 -3.81 -12.56 8.73
N MET A 71 -3.75 -12.21 7.46
CA MET A 71 -4.02 -13.14 6.36
C MET A 71 -2.82 -14.02 5.99
N VAL A 72 -1.63 -13.65 6.43
CA VAL A 72 -0.48 -14.54 6.36
C VAL A 72 -0.78 -15.64 7.38
N ASN A 73 -1.15 -16.81 6.90
CA ASN A 73 -1.51 -17.92 7.78
C ASN A 73 -0.27 -18.39 8.54
N LEU A 74 -0.11 -17.83 9.72
CA LEU A 74 1.03 -18.05 10.61
C LEU A 74 1.08 -19.47 11.15
N GLU A 75 -0.06 -20.18 11.15
CA GLU A 75 -0.18 -21.55 11.65
C GLU A 75 0.60 -22.56 10.81
N ASN A 76 0.86 -22.26 9.54
CA ASN A 76 1.64 -23.10 8.63
C ASN A 76 3.13 -22.74 8.53
N VAL A 77 3.54 -21.65 9.15
CA VAL A 77 4.94 -21.24 9.22
C VAL A 77 5.45 -21.68 10.58
N GLY A 78 6.35 -22.64 10.61
CA GLY A 78 6.81 -23.32 11.84
C GLY A 78 7.02 -22.39 13.02
N GLU A 79 6.92 -22.92 14.23
CA GLU A 79 6.87 -22.19 15.52
C GLU A 79 8.09 -21.30 15.82
N ARG A 80 9.06 -21.20 14.91
CA ARG A 80 10.28 -20.41 15.09
C ARG A 80 10.21 -19.13 14.25
N GLU A 81 10.28 -17.98 14.90
CA GLU A 81 10.44 -16.65 14.25
C GLU A 81 11.53 -16.61 13.15
N GLN A 82 12.48 -17.53 13.17
CA GLN A 82 13.58 -17.64 12.22
C GLN A 82 13.17 -18.16 10.84
N ASP A 83 12.01 -18.83 10.72
CA ASP A 83 11.51 -19.40 9.46
C ASP A 83 10.76 -18.38 8.60
N TRP A 84 10.54 -17.17 9.13
CA TRP A 84 9.85 -16.08 8.47
C TRP A 84 10.82 -15.23 7.66
N ASN A 85 11.04 -15.60 6.43
CA ASN A 85 11.78 -14.76 5.48
C ASN A 85 10.81 -14.02 4.55
N GLU A 86 11.28 -12.98 3.87
CA GLU A 86 10.53 -12.14 2.95
C GLU A 86 9.81 -12.97 1.88
N LYS A 87 10.47 -14.03 1.39
CA LYS A 87 9.92 -14.94 0.38
C LYS A 87 8.74 -15.78 0.89
N VAL A 88 8.73 -16.16 2.16
CA VAL A 88 7.58 -16.87 2.77
C VAL A 88 6.38 -15.94 2.85
N ILE A 89 6.58 -14.70 3.30
CA ILE A 89 5.51 -13.68 3.37
C ILE A 89 4.96 -13.40 1.96
N GLU A 90 5.82 -13.19 0.99
CA GLU A 90 5.45 -12.99 -0.41
C GLU A 90 4.58 -14.15 -0.94
N ASN A 91 5.04 -15.39 -0.78
CA ASN A 91 4.30 -16.56 -1.22
C ASN A 91 2.92 -16.68 -0.56
N GLN A 92 2.81 -16.33 0.73
CA GLN A 92 1.53 -16.32 1.44
C GLN A 92 0.60 -15.23 0.89
N ILE A 93 1.12 -14.04 0.59
CA ILE A 93 0.35 -12.95 -0.03
C ILE A 93 -0.14 -13.39 -1.41
N VAL A 94 0.73 -13.94 -2.25
CA VAL A 94 0.37 -14.40 -3.61
C VAL A 94 -0.66 -15.53 -3.55
N THR A 95 -0.49 -16.48 -2.63
CA THR A 95 -1.44 -17.58 -2.43
C THR A 95 -2.83 -17.08 -2.00
N ASN A 96 -2.87 -16.03 -1.17
CA ASN A 96 -4.09 -15.44 -0.66
C ASN A 96 -4.41 -14.08 -1.32
N ILE A 97 -3.95 -13.88 -2.54
CA ILE A 97 -3.98 -12.58 -3.23
C ILE A 97 -5.37 -11.93 -3.23
N LYS A 98 -6.43 -12.74 -3.36
CA LYS A 98 -7.80 -12.25 -3.31
C LYS A 98 -8.13 -11.57 -1.97
N GLN A 99 -7.74 -12.19 -0.87
CA GLN A 99 -7.98 -11.63 0.47
C GLN A 99 -7.09 -10.40 0.71
N PHE A 100 -5.86 -10.44 0.22
CA PHE A 100 -4.93 -9.33 0.28
C PHE A 100 -5.50 -8.10 -0.44
N ILE A 101 -5.96 -8.25 -1.69
CA ILE A 101 -6.57 -7.18 -2.47
C ILE A 101 -7.82 -6.62 -1.76
N LEU A 102 -8.69 -7.48 -1.22
CA LEU A 102 -9.89 -7.04 -0.50
C LEU A 102 -9.55 -6.18 0.75
N ARG A 103 -8.39 -6.39 1.34
CA ARG A 103 -7.92 -5.58 2.48
C ARG A 103 -7.20 -4.31 2.07
N PHE A 104 -6.49 -4.34 0.95
CA PHE A 104 -5.89 -3.16 0.34
C PHE A 104 -6.94 -2.14 -0.11
N GLY A 105 -8.05 -2.64 -0.65
CA GLY A 105 -9.17 -1.86 -1.16
C GLY A 105 -9.65 -2.36 -2.51
N ASN A 106 -10.86 -2.00 -2.88
CA ASN A 106 -11.52 -2.50 -4.09
C ASN A 106 -10.89 -2.00 -5.39
N ASP A 107 -9.99 -1.01 -5.30
CA ASP A 107 -9.39 -0.36 -6.48
C ASP A 107 -8.03 -0.92 -6.87
N PHE A 108 -7.53 -1.91 -6.12
CA PHE A 108 -6.29 -2.58 -6.43
C PHE A 108 -6.50 -3.80 -7.33
N THR A 109 -5.64 -3.92 -8.33
CA THR A 109 -5.54 -5.09 -9.22
C THR A 109 -4.12 -5.62 -9.13
N PHE A 110 -3.96 -6.91 -8.89
CA PHE A 110 -2.64 -7.55 -8.91
C PHE A 110 -2.14 -7.67 -10.35
N ILE A 111 -0.89 -7.27 -10.56
CA ILE A 111 -0.20 -7.38 -11.86
C ILE A 111 0.75 -8.57 -11.81
N ASP A 112 1.73 -8.56 -10.88
CA ASP A 112 2.80 -9.54 -10.88
C ASP A 112 3.44 -9.68 -9.50
N SER A 113 4.16 -10.80 -9.31
CA SER A 113 5.11 -11.01 -8.21
C SER A 113 6.49 -11.30 -8.76
N GLN A 114 7.54 -10.87 -8.05
CA GLN A 114 8.93 -10.95 -8.52
C GLN A 114 9.08 -10.33 -9.93
N HIS A 115 8.47 -9.14 -10.07
CA HIS A 115 8.44 -8.45 -11.34
C HIS A 115 9.85 -8.02 -11.76
N ARG A 116 10.27 -8.49 -12.93
CA ARG A 116 11.63 -8.27 -13.42
C ARG A 116 11.76 -6.89 -14.06
N LEU A 117 12.68 -6.11 -13.54
CA LEU A 117 13.07 -4.81 -14.05
C LEU A 117 14.52 -4.88 -14.57
N ILE A 118 14.79 -4.25 -15.70
CA ILE A 118 16.13 -4.26 -16.30
C ILE A 118 16.60 -2.83 -16.49
N VAL A 119 17.77 -2.50 -15.94
CA VAL A 119 18.44 -1.22 -16.16
C VAL A 119 19.92 -1.43 -16.42
N ALA A 120 20.43 -0.84 -17.49
CA ALA A 120 21.84 -0.94 -17.89
C ALA A 120 22.40 -2.38 -17.97
N GLY A 121 21.52 -3.37 -18.23
CA GLY A 121 21.89 -4.79 -18.31
C GLY A 121 21.87 -5.53 -16.96
N GLU A 122 21.56 -4.85 -15.86
CA GLU A 122 21.36 -5.47 -14.56
C GLU A 122 19.88 -5.77 -14.33
N GLU A 123 19.62 -6.91 -13.70
CA GLU A 123 18.28 -7.36 -13.35
C GLU A 123 17.97 -7.02 -11.89
N MET A 124 16.79 -6.46 -11.68
CA MET A 124 16.21 -6.23 -10.36
C MET A 124 14.82 -6.87 -10.32
N PHE A 125 14.34 -7.20 -9.14
CA PHE A 125 13.04 -7.83 -8.96
C PHE A 125 12.27 -7.09 -7.88
N ALA A 126 11.12 -6.54 -8.26
CA ALA A 126 10.16 -5.98 -7.30
C ALA A 126 9.27 -7.11 -6.75
N ASP A 127 9.09 -7.18 -5.44
CA ASP A 127 8.38 -8.30 -4.82
C ASP A 127 6.94 -8.42 -5.30
N LEU A 128 6.16 -7.32 -5.27
CA LEU A 128 4.78 -7.32 -5.74
C LEU A 128 4.48 -6.03 -6.52
N VAL A 129 3.73 -6.16 -7.60
CA VAL A 129 3.24 -5.03 -8.40
C VAL A 129 1.72 -5.10 -8.48
N PHE A 130 1.07 -3.99 -8.19
CA PHE A 130 -0.36 -3.78 -8.33
C PHE A 130 -0.64 -2.57 -9.22
N PHE A 131 -1.87 -2.46 -9.69
CA PHE A 131 -2.40 -1.25 -10.29
C PHE A 131 -3.54 -0.73 -9.43
N ASN A 132 -3.53 0.56 -9.13
CA ASN A 132 -4.62 1.22 -8.43
C ASN A 132 -5.43 2.08 -9.41
N ARG A 133 -6.71 1.73 -9.60
CA ARG A 133 -7.60 2.38 -10.57
C ARG A 133 -7.94 3.81 -10.20
N GLU A 134 -8.11 4.11 -8.91
CA GLU A 134 -8.43 5.46 -8.43
C GLU A 134 -7.27 6.44 -8.62
N LEU A 135 -6.04 5.94 -8.49
CA LEU A 135 -4.83 6.72 -8.68
C LEU A 135 -4.37 6.71 -10.13
N ASN A 136 -4.90 5.80 -10.95
CA ASN A 136 -4.42 5.51 -12.30
C ASN A 136 -2.89 5.31 -12.33
N ALA A 137 -2.37 4.54 -11.39
CA ALA A 137 -0.95 4.36 -11.16
C ALA A 137 -0.63 2.92 -10.75
N SER A 138 0.54 2.46 -11.14
CA SER A 138 1.11 1.22 -10.61
C SER A 138 1.66 1.43 -9.21
N VAL A 139 1.49 0.42 -8.37
CA VAL A 139 1.94 0.40 -6.97
C VAL A 139 2.94 -0.71 -6.81
N ILE A 140 4.17 -0.36 -6.45
CA ILE A 140 5.25 -1.30 -6.21
C ILE A 140 5.38 -1.51 -4.71
N VAL A 141 5.28 -2.75 -4.28
CA VAL A 141 5.43 -3.14 -2.87
C VAL A 141 6.72 -3.95 -2.72
N GLU A 142 7.57 -3.46 -1.86
CA GLU A 142 8.80 -4.15 -1.45
C GLU A 142 8.64 -4.67 -0.04
N LEU A 143 8.83 -5.95 0.14
CA LEU A 143 8.70 -6.62 1.43
C LEU A 143 10.05 -6.65 2.14
N LYS A 144 10.08 -6.20 3.38
CA LYS A 144 11.29 -6.23 4.20
C LYS A 144 10.99 -6.74 5.59
N ARG A 145 11.86 -7.62 6.06
CA ARG A 145 11.80 -8.13 7.43
C ARG A 145 12.58 -7.24 8.39
N GLY A 146 12.03 -7.04 9.58
CA GLY A 146 12.72 -6.36 10.67
C GLY A 146 12.56 -4.84 10.64
N LYS A 147 13.52 -4.13 11.22
CA LYS A 147 13.46 -2.67 11.33
C LYS A 147 13.74 -2.00 9.99
N PHE A 148 13.03 -0.91 9.75
CA PHE A 148 13.28 -0.04 8.60
C PHE A 148 14.76 0.39 8.52
N ARG A 149 15.29 0.40 7.29
CA ARG A 149 16.64 0.89 6.98
C ARG A 149 16.56 1.90 5.82
N PRO A 150 17.29 3.03 5.89
CA PRO A 150 17.21 4.08 4.87
C PRO A 150 17.55 3.62 3.44
N ASN A 151 18.38 2.61 3.27
CA ASN A 151 18.72 2.05 1.96
C ASN A 151 17.53 1.40 1.24
N TYR A 152 16.49 0.98 1.96
CA TYR A 152 15.25 0.43 1.35
C TYR A 152 14.52 1.47 0.49
N LEU A 153 14.54 2.74 0.92
CA LEU A 153 13.99 3.84 0.11
C LEU A 153 14.75 4.03 -1.20
N GLY A 154 16.07 3.89 -1.17
CA GLY A 154 16.90 3.98 -2.37
C GLY A 154 16.58 2.85 -3.36
N GLN A 155 16.43 1.63 -2.87
CA GLN A 155 16.05 0.47 -3.66
C GLN A 155 14.67 0.67 -4.31
N LEU A 156 13.67 1.02 -3.51
CA LEU A 156 12.29 1.26 -3.99
C LEU A 156 12.25 2.42 -4.99
N SER A 157 12.94 3.52 -4.73
CA SER A 157 13.03 4.64 -5.67
C SER A 157 13.65 4.23 -7.02
N GLY A 158 14.66 3.34 -6.99
CA GLY A 158 15.22 2.73 -8.19
C GLY A 158 14.18 1.95 -8.98
N TYR A 159 13.42 1.09 -8.31
CA TYR A 159 12.35 0.31 -8.94
C TYR A 159 11.28 1.19 -9.59
N LEU A 160 10.79 2.21 -8.87
CA LEU A 160 9.80 3.15 -9.39
C LEU A 160 10.33 3.86 -10.66
N THR A 161 11.56 4.33 -10.62
CA THR A 161 12.18 5.01 -11.77
C THR A 161 12.27 4.09 -12.98
N VAL A 162 12.75 2.86 -12.79
CA VAL A 162 12.90 1.90 -13.90
C VAL A 162 11.54 1.49 -14.44
N TYR A 163 10.59 1.19 -13.57
CA TYR A 163 9.22 0.83 -13.95
C TYR A 163 8.56 1.94 -14.79
N ASP A 164 8.69 3.18 -14.38
CA ASP A 164 8.16 4.33 -15.12
C ASP A 164 8.77 4.48 -16.51
N MET A 165 10.03 4.08 -16.68
CA MET A 165 10.72 4.15 -17.97
C MET A 165 10.41 2.98 -18.89
N THR A 166 10.08 1.79 -18.35
CA THR A 166 10.01 0.54 -19.13
C THR A 166 8.58 0.00 -19.26
N ASP A 167 7.81 0.04 -18.19
CA ASP A 167 6.53 -0.69 -18.06
C ASP A 167 5.30 0.22 -18.00
N LYS A 168 5.44 1.40 -17.41
CA LYS A 168 4.36 2.37 -17.27
C LYS A 168 3.78 2.78 -18.63
N LYS A 169 2.45 2.82 -18.73
CA LYS A 169 1.79 3.31 -19.95
C LYS A 169 1.73 4.84 -19.99
N PRO A 170 1.69 5.44 -21.20
CA PRO A 170 1.70 6.91 -21.36
C PRO A 170 0.54 7.64 -20.66
N HIS A 171 -0.60 6.97 -20.46
CA HIS A 171 -1.80 7.54 -19.83
C HIS A 171 -1.85 7.31 -18.32
N GLU A 172 -0.90 6.58 -17.75
CA GLU A 172 -0.81 6.31 -16.32
C GLU A 172 -0.02 7.40 -15.61
N ASN A 173 -0.38 7.66 -14.38
CA ASN A 173 0.40 8.51 -13.48
C ASN A 173 1.71 7.79 -13.11
N PRO A 174 2.72 8.53 -12.61
CA PRO A 174 3.94 7.92 -12.09
C PRO A 174 3.63 6.82 -11.07
N SER A 175 4.43 5.76 -11.08
CA SER A 175 4.33 4.66 -10.11
C SER A 175 4.62 5.11 -8.67
N ILE A 176 4.06 4.41 -7.70
CA ILE A 176 4.17 4.71 -6.28
C ILE A 176 4.47 3.46 -5.46
#